data_956d40b05a230330e65af7188d5052ec
#
_entry.id   956d40b05a230330e65af7188d5052ec
#
_cell.length_a   1.000
_cell.length_b   1.000
_cell.length_c   1.000
_cell.angle_alpha   90.00
_cell.angle_beta   90.00
_cell.angle_gamma   90.00
#
_symmetry.space_group_name_H-M   'P 1'
#
loop_
_entity.id
_entity.type
_entity.pdbx_description
1 polymer ?
#
loop_
_entity_poly.entity_id
_entity_poly.type
_entity_poly.pdbx_seq_one_letter_code
_entity_poly.pdbx_strand_id
1 'polypeptide(L)'
;MITAIPADLNSEEARYFRQTLQRFPNEAIYIYSFRQNRMLYADGWEEILGYQDDEINMLTIVSITSPKYARFSNELNDKALRFILDKTQDLEKYSFTIELQKMHKNGTPVPIIVKVGVFRSENGRVTEIIGRNEVNYSINLGSVMRYAAYGPEKSQFEEELNKELFHHFAISQKEKEALALVASGYSFKEIAHHFNVSQSAIEKRILPLYRRFEVKSLTHLVTFAYENHILP
;
A
#
# COMPACT_ATOMS: atom_id res chain seq x y z
N MET A 1 -16.37 12.57 -1.64
CA MET A 1 -16.68 11.76 -2.85
C MET A 1 -15.49 11.92 -3.80
N ILE A 2 -14.90 10.84 -4.28
CA ILE A 2 -13.78 10.88 -5.25
C ILE A 2 -14.34 11.31 -6.61
N THR A 3 -13.62 12.20 -7.31
CA THR A 3 -14.07 12.74 -8.61
C THR A 3 -13.28 12.19 -9.79
N ALA A 4 -13.89 12.29 -10.98
CA ALA A 4 -13.27 11.94 -12.26
C ALA A 4 -12.57 13.15 -12.92
N ILE A 5 -12.26 14.22 -12.16
CA ILE A 5 -11.64 15.41 -12.72
C ILE A 5 -10.13 15.22 -12.78
N PRO A 6 -9.53 15.14 -13.99
CA PRO A 6 -8.09 14.99 -14.16
C PRO A 6 -7.34 16.29 -13.83
N ALA A 7 -6.01 16.22 -13.83
CA ALA A 7 -5.16 17.38 -13.65
C ALA A 7 -5.17 18.27 -14.90
N ASP A 8 -5.22 19.57 -14.69
CA ASP A 8 -4.84 20.54 -15.73
C ASP A 8 -3.30 20.66 -15.71
N LEU A 9 -2.64 19.91 -16.60
CA LEU A 9 -1.18 19.87 -16.68
C LEU A 9 -0.54 21.19 -17.16
N ASN A 10 -1.35 22.14 -17.65
CA ASN A 10 -0.91 23.48 -18.05
C ASN A 10 -1.09 24.52 -16.94
N SER A 11 -1.70 24.16 -15.82
CA SER A 11 -1.85 25.05 -14.66
C SER A 11 -0.48 25.44 -14.08
N GLU A 12 -0.44 26.59 -13.38
CA GLU A 12 0.77 27.01 -12.65
C GLU A 12 1.16 25.99 -11.57
N GLU A 13 0.18 25.41 -10.92
CA GLU A 13 0.36 24.41 -9.88
C GLU A 13 0.99 23.12 -10.44
N ALA A 14 0.52 22.62 -11.57
CA ALA A 14 1.10 21.45 -12.23
C ALA A 14 2.53 21.72 -12.74
N ARG A 15 2.80 22.93 -13.25
CA ARG A 15 4.17 23.34 -13.63
C ARG A 15 5.11 23.40 -12.44
N TYR A 16 4.66 23.91 -11.30
CA TYR A 16 5.42 23.91 -10.06
C TYR A 16 5.76 22.47 -9.62
N PHE A 17 4.79 21.56 -9.61
CA PHE A 17 5.05 20.17 -9.25
C PHE A 17 6.04 19.49 -10.19
N ARG A 18 5.93 19.71 -11.49
CA ARG A 18 6.88 19.18 -12.49
C ARG A 18 8.32 19.65 -12.25
N GLN A 19 8.53 20.83 -11.72
CA GLN A 19 9.85 21.37 -11.43
C GLN A 19 10.39 20.93 -10.06
N THR A 20 9.53 20.62 -9.10
CA THR A 20 9.91 20.36 -7.70
C THR A 20 9.84 18.91 -7.29
N LEU A 21 9.01 18.10 -7.95
CA LEU A 21 8.88 16.68 -7.67
C LEU A 21 9.80 15.88 -8.59
N GLN A 22 10.77 15.21 -7.98
CA GLN A 22 11.60 14.25 -8.71
C GLN A 22 10.81 12.96 -8.92
N ARG A 23 10.70 12.51 -10.17
CA ARG A 23 10.21 11.19 -10.58
C ARG A 23 11.38 10.34 -11.03
N PHE A 24 11.40 9.07 -10.61
CA PHE A 24 12.37 8.09 -11.11
C PHE A 24 11.84 7.39 -12.36
N PRO A 25 12.70 6.79 -13.20
CA PRO A 25 12.30 5.89 -14.26
C PRO A 25 11.41 4.75 -13.69
N ASN A 26 10.44 4.28 -14.49
CA ASN A 26 9.46 3.25 -14.09
C ASN A 26 8.54 3.66 -12.93
N GLU A 27 8.40 4.93 -12.64
CA GLU A 27 7.51 5.47 -11.61
C GLU A 27 6.46 6.38 -12.24
N ALA A 28 5.24 6.35 -11.71
CA ALA A 28 4.23 7.39 -11.95
C ALA A 28 3.80 8.01 -10.63
N ILE A 29 3.54 9.32 -10.69
CA ILE A 29 3.18 10.12 -9.52
C ILE A 29 1.82 10.77 -9.76
N TYR A 30 1.03 10.96 -8.68
CA TYR A 30 -0.11 11.85 -8.69
C TYR A 30 -0.20 12.67 -7.40
N ILE A 31 -0.83 13.83 -7.48
CA ILE A 31 -1.27 14.62 -6.33
C ILE A 31 -2.78 14.86 -6.45
N TYR A 32 -3.51 14.50 -5.40
CA TYR A 32 -4.94 14.71 -5.29
C TYR A 32 -5.27 15.68 -4.15
N SER A 33 -6.10 16.67 -4.43
CA SER A 33 -6.57 17.65 -3.43
C SER A 33 -7.97 17.29 -2.93
N PHE A 34 -8.10 17.05 -1.63
CA PHE A 34 -9.40 16.94 -0.97
C PHE A 34 -10.11 18.28 -0.90
N ARG A 35 -9.36 19.39 -0.81
CA ARG A 35 -9.92 20.75 -0.78
C ARG A 35 -10.57 21.14 -2.09
N GLN A 36 -9.91 20.87 -3.21
CA GLN A 36 -10.41 21.16 -4.55
C GLN A 36 -11.20 19.99 -5.15
N ASN A 37 -11.17 18.82 -4.49
CA ASN A 37 -11.80 17.59 -4.91
C ASN A 37 -11.46 17.19 -6.35
N ARG A 38 -10.17 17.30 -6.72
CA ARG A 38 -9.67 17.00 -8.07
C ARG A 38 -8.21 16.56 -8.06
N MET A 39 -7.78 15.97 -9.15
CA MET A 39 -6.36 15.74 -9.41
C MET A 39 -5.67 17.10 -9.69
N LEU A 40 -4.52 17.34 -9.03
CA LEU A 40 -3.69 18.52 -9.25
C LEU A 40 -2.51 18.23 -10.17
N TYR A 41 -1.99 17.00 -10.13
CA TYR A 41 -0.82 16.60 -10.89
C TYR A 41 -0.86 15.09 -11.17
N ALA A 42 -0.40 14.74 -12.36
CA ALA A 42 -0.11 13.35 -12.77
C ALA A 42 1.08 13.37 -13.73
N ASP A 43 2.01 12.42 -13.58
CA ASP A 43 3.19 12.32 -14.43
C ASP A 43 3.70 10.87 -14.45
N GLY A 44 4.12 10.39 -15.62
CA GLY A 44 4.73 9.08 -15.84
C GLY A 44 3.75 7.93 -16.10
N TRP A 45 2.46 8.17 -16.19
CA TRP A 45 1.45 7.14 -16.40
C TRP A 45 1.47 6.56 -17.81
N GLU A 46 1.82 7.39 -18.82
CA GLU A 46 2.01 6.90 -20.19
C GLU A 46 3.18 5.93 -20.25
N GLU A 47 4.29 6.25 -19.58
CA GLU A 47 5.49 5.42 -19.56
C GLU A 47 5.23 4.04 -18.95
N ILE A 48 4.53 3.97 -17.81
CA ILE A 48 4.41 2.72 -17.06
C ILE A 48 3.15 1.91 -17.38
N LEU A 49 2.06 2.56 -17.81
CA LEU A 49 0.76 1.91 -18.02
C LEU A 49 0.07 2.30 -19.33
N GLY A 50 0.67 3.17 -20.15
CA GLY A 50 0.14 3.56 -21.46
C GLY A 50 -1.07 4.51 -21.41
N TYR A 51 -1.40 5.09 -20.25
CA TYR A 51 -2.44 6.11 -20.10
C TYR A 51 -1.82 7.50 -20.15
N GLN A 52 -2.39 8.40 -20.94
CA GLN A 52 -1.92 9.80 -20.98
C GLN A 52 -2.06 10.44 -19.61
N ASP A 53 -1.08 11.26 -19.21
CA ASP A 53 -1.07 11.87 -17.87
C ASP A 53 -2.28 12.80 -17.64
N ASP A 54 -2.82 13.42 -18.69
CA ASP A 54 -4.02 14.27 -18.65
C ASP A 54 -5.35 13.47 -18.62
N GLU A 55 -5.31 12.13 -18.83
CA GLU A 55 -6.47 11.24 -18.63
C GLU A 55 -6.59 10.77 -17.17
N ILE A 56 -5.52 10.98 -16.36
CA ILE A 56 -5.44 10.41 -15.01
C ILE A 56 -6.29 11.20 -14.01
N ASN A 57 -7.17 10.48 -13.37
CA ASN A 57 -7.98 10.93 -12.23
C ASN A 57 -8.11 9.79 -11.22
N MET A 58 -8.69 10.06 -10.04
CA MET A 58 -8.79 9.04 -8.99
C MET A 58 -9.63 7.83 -9.39
N LEU A 59 -10.68 8.02 -10.19
CA LEU A 59 -11.49 6.87 -10.66
C LEU A 59 -10.71 6.02 -11.65
N THR A 60 -9.93 6.63 -12.55
CA THR A 60 -9.04 5.91 -13.45
C THR A 60 -8.04 5.07 -12.64
N ILE A 61 -7.33 5.68 -11.66
CA ILE A 61 -6.34 5.00 -10.82
C ILE A 61 -6.92 3.77 -10.11
N VAL A 62 -8.16 3.87 -9.61
CA VAL A 62 -8.85 2.77 -8.94
C VAL A 62 -9.28 1.70 -9.95
N SER A 63 -9.88 2.11 -11.08
CA SER A 63 -10.46 1.20 -12.07
C SER A 63 -9.44 0.34 -12.81
N ILE A 64 -8.22 0.84 -12.99
CA ILE A 64 -7.13 0.08 -13.63
C ILE A 64 -6.45 -0.92 -12.72
N THR A 65 -6.85 -1.04 -11.46
CA THR A 65 -6.38 -2.12 -10.59
C THR A 65 -6.89 -3.46 -11.10
N SER A 66 -5.98 -4.44 -11.25
CA SER A 66 -6.36 -5.78 -11.70
C SER A 66 -7.50 -6.35 -10.84
N PRO A 67 -8.50 -7.01 -11.43
CA PRO A 67 -9.68 -7.54 -10.71
C PRO A 67 -9.32 -8.40 -9.49
N LYS A 68 -8.22 -9.14 -9.57
CA LYS A 68 -7.69 -9.95 -8.46
C LYS A 68 -7.40 -9.13 -7.20
N TYR A 69 -6.96 -7.87 -7.35
CA TYR A 69 -6.53 -7.01 -6.25
C TYR A 69 -7.51 -5.88 -5.95
N ALA A 70 -8.48 -5.63 -6.82
CA ALA A 70 -9.34 -4.44 -6.76
C ALA A 70 -10.10 -4.33 -5.43
N ARG A 71 -10.74 -5.41 -4.97
CA ARG A 71 -11.49 -5.40 -3.71
C ARG A 71 -10.58 -5.10 -2.52
N PHE A 72 -9.46 -5.82 -2.40
CA PHE A 72 -8.48 -5.62 -1.34
C PHE A 72 -7.90 -4.20 -1.37
N SER A 73 -7.49 -3.71 -2.54
CA SER A 73 -6.92 -2.36 -2.71
C SER A 73 -7.92 -1.28 -2.29
N ASN A 74 -9.20 -1.41 -2.66
CA ASN A 74 -10.23 -0.44 -2.30
C ASN A 74 -10.50 -0.42 -0.79
N GLU A 75 -10.61 -1.58 -0.15
CA GLU A 75 -10.80 -1.68 1.29
C GLU A 75 -9.59 -1.13 2.07
N LEU A 76 -8.37 -1.47 1.64
CA LEU A 76 -7.15 -0.93 2.25
C LEU A 76 -7.06 0.59 2.09
N ASN A 77 -7.29 1.13 0.90
CA ASN A 77 -7.25 2.56 0.66
C ASN A 77 -8.28 3.31 1.52
N ASP A 78 -9.53 2.82 1.57
CA ASP A 78 -10.59 3.44 2.38
C ASP A 78 -10.19 3.47 3.87
N LYS A 79 -9.74 2.36 4.42
CA LYS A 79 -9.36 2.26 5.83
C LYS A 79 -8.10 3.05 6.18
N ALA A 80 -7.08 2.96 5.32
CA ALA A 80 -5.84 3.68 5.53
C ALA A 80 -6.05 5.20 5.48
N LEU A 81 -6.82 5.69 4.50
CA LEU A 81 -7.14 7.10 4.42
C LEU A 81 -8.00 7.57 5.58
N ARG A 82 -9.01 6.82 6.02
CA ARG A 82 -9.81 7.16 7.21
C ARG A 82 -8.92 7.28 8.44
N PHE A 83 -8.03 6.30 8.68
CA PHE A 83 -7.11 6.35 9.81
C PHE A 83 -6.27 7.64 9.79
N ILE A 84 -5.71 8.00 8.64
CA ILE A 84 -4.88 9.20 8.48
C ILE A 84 -5.71 10.47 8.64
N LEU A 85 -6.92 10.52 8.09
CA LEU A 85 -7.81 11.70 8.15
C LEU A 85 -8.34 11.99 9.56
N ASP A 86 -8.35 10.98 10.44
CA ASP A 86 -8.73 11.13 11.86
C ASP A 86 -7.59 11.68 12.73
N LYS A 87 -6.37 11.80 12.18
CA LYS A 87 -5.22 12.39 12.89
C LYS A 87 -5.16 13.90 12.71
N THR A 88 -4.51 14.58 13.66
CA THR A 88 -4.36 16.05 13.67
C THR A 88 -2.92 16.52 13.81
N GLN A 89 -1.99 15.59 14.09
CA GLN A 89 -0.57 15.89 14.30
C GLN A 89 0.30 14.98 13.45
N ASP A 90 1.47 15.45 13.07
CA ASP A 90 2.48 14.72 12.30
C ASP A 90 1.94 14.08 11.01
N LEU A 91 0.96 14.70 10.39
CA LEU A 91 0.19 14.14 9.27
C LEU A 91 1.08 13.70 8.11
N GLU A 92 2.10 14.48 7.77
CA GLU A 92 3.04 14.20 6.67
C GLU A 92 3.92 12.97 6.91
N LYS A 93 3.95 12.45 8.16
CA LYS A 93 4.68 11.22 8.50
C LYS A 93 3.88 9.95 8.20
N TYR A 94 2.57 10.05 7.93
CA TYR A 94 1.74 8.90 7.64
C TYR A 94 1.76 8.54 6.16
N SER A 95 1.97 7.27 5.89
CA SER A 95 1.82 6.68 4.56
C SER A 95 1.55 5.18 4.66
N PHE A 96 1.12 4.58 3.55
CA PHE A 96 1.01 3.13 3.43
C PHE A 96 1.49 2.68 2.05
N THR A 97 1.88 1.42 1.97
CA THR A 97 2.24 0.76 0.72
C THR A 97 1.37 -0.46 0.49
N ILE A 98 1.17 -0.79 -0.78
CA ILE A 98 0.48 -1.99 -1.23
C ILE A 98 1.18 -2.54 -2.46
N GLU A 99 1.36 -3.84 -2.53
CA GLU A 99 1.85 -4.54 -3.71
C GLU A 99 0.67 -5.16 -4.47
N LEU A 100 0.54 -4.79 -5.74
CA LEU A 100 -0.59 -5.22 -6.57
C LEU A 100 -0.24 -5.22 -8.06
N GLN A 101 -1.19 -5.60 -8.91
CA GLN A 101 -1.11 -5.40 -10.35
C GLN A 101 -2.09 -4.32 -10.79
N LYS A 102 -1.61 -3.46 -11.69
CA LYS A 102 -2.47 -2.57 -12.48
C LYS A 102 -2.48 -3.02 -13.94
N MET A 103 -3.59 -2.76 -14.61
CA MET A 103 -3.76 -3.11 -16.00
C MET A 103 -3.19 -1.99 -16.88
N HIS A 104 -2.21 -2.34 -17.71
CA HIS A 104 -1.76 -1.45 -18.78
C HIS A 104 -2.88 -1.25 -19.79
N LYS A 105 -2.92 -0.12 -20.51
CA LYS A 105 -3.96 0.23 -21.50
C LYS A 105 -4.11 -0.83 -22.61
N ASN A 106 -3.04 -1.59 -22.90
CA ASN A 106 -3.07 -2.72 -23.83
C ASN A 106 -3.61 -4.04 -23.23
N GLY A 107 -4.04 -4.06 -21.97
CA GLY A 107 -4.60 -5.22 -21.28
C GLY A 107 -3.59 -6.11 -20.56
N THR A 108 -2.29 -5.80 -20.56
CA THR A 108 -1.30 -6.58 -19.80
C THR A 108 -1.26 -6.17 -18.33
N PRO A 109 -1.17 -7.12 -17.38
CA PRO A 109 -0.99 -6.80 -15.96
C PRO A 109 0.46 -6.41 -15.67
N VAL A 110 0.65 -5.28 -14.98
CA VAL A 110 1.95 -4.74 -14.57
C VAL A 110 2.08 -4.79 -13.04
N PRO A 111 3.13 -5.42 -12.50
CA PRO A 111 3.36 -5.47 -11.06
C PRO A 111 3.83 -4.10 -10.54
N ILE A 112 3.14 -3.58 -9.55
CA ILE A 112 3.35 -2.23 -9.04
C ILE A 112 3.39 -2.23 -7.50
N ILE A 113 4.33 -1.49 -6.94
CA ILE A 113 4.30 -1.01 -5.57
C ILE A 113 3.64 0.35 -5.57
N VAL A 114 2.52 0.48 -4.90
CA VAL A 114 1.84 1.76 -4.68
C VAL A 114 2.20 2.26 -3.30
N LYS A 115 2.65 3.50 -3.19
CA LYS A 115 2.82 4.22 -1.92
C LYS A 115 1.91 5.44 -1.91
N VAL A 116 1.07 5.56 -0.88
CA VAL A 116 0.20 6.72 -0.68
C VAL A 116 0.54 7.36 0.66
N GLY A 117 0.67 8.68 0.67
CA GLY A 117 0.98 9.44 1.88
C GLY A 117 0.38 10.83 1.85
N VAL A 118 0.43 11.52 2.97
CA VAL A 118 0.03 12.92 3.08
C VAL A 118 1.08 13.78 2.38
N PHE A 119 0.63 14.64 1.47
CA PHE A 119 1.49 15.59 0.78
C PHE A 119 1.48 16.96 1.46
N ARG A 120 0.28 17.46 1.82
CA ARG A 120 0.10 18.70 2.58
C ARG A 120 -1.02 18.55 3.59
N SER A 121 -0.85 19.29 4.69
CA SER A 121 -1.89 19.48 5.70
C SER A 121 -2.00 20.96 6.09
N GLU A 122 -3.18 21.39 6.46
CA GLU A 122 -3.45 22.75 6.95
C GLU A 122 -4.35 22.67 8.19
N ASN A 123 -3.99 23.36 9.25
CA ASN A 123 -4.76 23.42 10.51
C ASN A 123 -5.12 22.02 11.07
N GLY A 124 -4.17 21.07 11.03
CA GLY A 124 -4.38 19.71 11.51
C GLY A 124 -5.31 18.86 10.64
N ARG A 125 -5.51 19.23 9.36
CA ARG A 125 -6.32 18.47 8.40
C ARG A 125 -5.53 18.21 7.13
N VAL A 126 -5.63 16.99 6.62
CA VAL A 126 -5.05 16.65 5.32
C VAL A 126 -5.78 17.40 4.22
N THR A 127 -5.03 18.13 3.41
CA THR A 127 -5.55 18.84 2.23
C THR A 127 -5.20 18.15 0.93
N GLU A 128 -4.02 17.50 0.87
CA GLU A 128 -3.53 16.84 -0.34
C GLU A 128 -2.79 15.55 0.00
N ILE A 129 -2.98 14.55 -0.84
CA ILE A 129 -2.22 13.30 -0.81
C ILE A 129 -1.35 13.16 -2.05
N ILE A 130 -0.23 12.46 -1.89
CA ILE A 130 0.64 12.02 -2.97
C ILE A 130 0.57 10.50 -3.10
N GLY A 131 0.44 10.02 -4.33
CA GLY A 131 0.61 8.61 -4.64
C GLY A 131 1.77 8.41 -5.62
N ARG A 132 2.64 7.43 -5.30
CA ARG A 132 3.72 6.97 -6.15
C ARG A 132 3.44 5.52 -6.55
N ASN A 133 3.58 5.22 -7.82
CA ASN A 133 3.34 3.90 -8.40
C ASN A 133 4.61 3.46 -9.11
N GLU A 134 5.34 2.55 -8.52
CA GLU A 134 6.63 2.05 -9.03
C GLU A 134 6.45 0.67 -9.65
N VAL A 135 6.83 0.52 -10.91
CA VAL A 135 6.88 -0.79 -11.57
C VAL A 135 8.04 -1.60 -11.03
N ASN A 136 7.76 -2.80 -10.54
CA ASN A 136 8.78 -3.67 -10.01
C ASN A 136 8.58 -5.12 -10.48
N TYR A 137 9.22 -5.49 -11.57
CA TYR A 137 9.16 -6.84 -12.14
C TYR A 137 9.86 -7.91 -11.29
N SER A 138 10.60 -7.51 -10.24
CA SER A 138 11.20 -8.45 -9.29
C SER A 138 10.21 -8.95 -8.24
N ILE A 139 9.01 -8.34 -8.16
CA ILE A 139 7.98 -8.78 -7.21
C ILE A 139 7.25 -9.99 -7.79
N ASN A 140 7.34 -11.11 -7.10
CA ASN A 140 6.44 -12.23 -7.32
C ASN A 140 5.13 -11.99 -6.55
N LEU A 141 4.08 -11.64 -7.29
CA LEU A 141 2.74 -11.43 -6.75
C LEU A 141 1.99 -12.76 -6.72
N GLY A 142 2.01 -13.43 -5.56
CA GLY A 142 1.26 -14.65 -5.29
C GLY A 142 -0.23 -14.39 -5.03
N SER A 143 -0.88 -15.31 -4.31
CA SER A 143 -2.28 -15.15 -3.88
C SER A 143 -2.41 -14.25 -2.67
N VAL A 144 -1.32 -13.98 -1.95
CA VAL A 144 -1.30 -13.18 -0.72
C VAL A 144 -0.93 -11.73 -1.05
N MET A 145 -1.81 -10.82 -0.67
CA MET A 145 -1.60 -9.38 -0.82
C MET A 145 -0.68 -8.85 0.28
N ARG A 146 0.29 -8.04 -0.09
CA ARG A 146 1.27 -7.46 0.83
C ARG A 146 1.04 -5.96 0.97
N TYR A 147 1.14 -5.48 2.20
CA TYR A 147 0.98 -4.07 2.54
C TYR A 147 1.82 -3.69 3.75
N ALA A 148 2.09 -2.41 3.92
CA ALA A 148 2.75 -1.86 5.10
C ALA A 148 2.20 -0.48 5.42
N ALA A 149 2.14 -0.14 6.72
CA ALA A 149 1.78 1.18 7.22
C ALA A 149 2.99 1.87 7.85
N TYR A 150 3.04 3.18 7.74
CA TYR A 150 4.11 4.03 8.28
C TYR A 150 3.51 5.24 9.01
N GLY A 151 4.20 5.71 10.05
CA GLY A 151 3.80 6.88 10.81
C GLY A 151 4.08 6.75 12.29
N PRO A 152 3.82 7.81 13.08
CA PRO A 152 4.04 7.81 14.53
C PRO A 152 3.28 6.71 15.26
N GLU A 153 2.03 6.45 14.86
CA GLU A 153 1.17 5.40 15.42
C GLU A 153 1.14 4.14 14.54
N LYS A 154 2.27 3.78 13.92
CA LYS A 154 2.39 2.64 13.02
C LYS A 154 1.73 1.37 13.57
N SER A 155 1.91 1.08 14.86
CA SER A 155 1.39 -0.15 15.47
C SER A 155 -0.13 -0.20 15.50
N GLN A 156 -0.78 0.90 15.88
CA GLN A 156 -2.24 1.03 15.88
C GLN A 156 -2.77 0.99 14.46
N PHE A 157 -2.11 1.70 13.55
CA PHE A 157 -2.49 1.72 12.13
C PHE A 157 -2.51 0.33 11.52
N GLU A 158 -1.44 -0.47 11.73
CA GLU A 158 -1.39 -1.85 11.25
C GLU A 158 -2.41 -2.75 11.94
N GLU A 159 -2.67 -2.56 13.24
CA GLU A 159 -3.68 -3.34 13.96
C GLU A 159 -5.10 -3.10 13.40
N GLU A 160 -5.44 -1.86 13.12
CA GLU A 160 -6.72 -1.51 12.52
C GLU A 160 -6.86 -2.07 11.09
N LEU A 161 -5.82 -1.94 10.27
CA LEU A 161 -5.80 -2.53 8.94
C LEU A 161 -5.93 -4.06 9.00
N ASN A 162 -5.22 -4.73 9.92
CA ASN A 162 -5.30 -6.18 10.08
C ASN A 162 -6.71 -6.66 10.45
N LYS A 163 -7.42 -5.94 11.31
CA LYS A 163 -8.80 -6.29 11.68
C LYS A 163 -9.74 -6.26 10.48
N GLU A 164 -9.63 -5.23 9.67
CA GLU A 164 -10.50 -5.01 8.52
C GLU A 164 -10.17 -5.91 7.34
N LEU A 165 -8.88 -6.20 7.13
CA LEU A 165 -8.40 -7.00 6.00
C LEU A 165 -8.29 -8.50 6.34
N PHE A 166 -8.75 -8.93 7.52
CA PHE A 166 -8.61 -10.31 7.99
C PHE A 166 -9.19 -11.37 7.04
N HIS A 167 -10.23 -11.04 6.32
CA HIS A 167 -10.89 -11.95 5.37
C HIS A 167 -10.19 -12.03 3.99
N HIS A 168 -9.14 -11.24 3.78
CA HIS A 168 -8.30 -11.34 2.59
C HIS A 168 -7.08 -12.23 2.85
N PHE A 169 -6.58 -12.88 1.82
CA PHE A 169 -5.25 -13.49 1.87
C PHE A 169 -4.20 -12.38 1.81
N ALA A 170 -4.01 -11.71 2.94
CA ALA A 170 -3.12 -10.58 3.10
C ALA A 170 -2.17 -10.80 4.27
N ILE A 171 -0.98 -10.21 4.21
CA ILE A 171 0.02 -10.24 5.27
C ILE A 171 0.63 -8.85 5.45
N SER A 172 0.70 -8.38 6.69
CA SER A 172 1.39 -7.15 7.03
C SER A 172 2.91 -7.35 7.07
N GLN A 173 3.64 -6.25 6.98
CA GLN A 173 5.11 -6.30 7.06
C GLN A 173 5.60 -6.92 8.38
N LYS A 174 4.96 -6.60 9.52
CA LYS A 174 5.32 -7.19 10.82
C LYS A 174 5.08 -8.69 10.90
N GLU A 175 3.98 -9.17 10.33
CA GLU A 175 3.67 -10.60 10.26
C GLU A 175 4.70 -11.30 9.37
N LYS A 176 5.04 -10.71 8.22
CA LYS A 176 6.07 -11.24 7.30
C LYS A 176 7.45 -11.33 7.97
N GLU A 177 7.88 -10.26 8.67
CA GLU A 177 9.15 -10.26 9.40
C GLU A 177 9.20 -11.35 10.48
N ALA A 178 8.13 -11.49 11.27
CA ALA A 178 8.04 -12.54 12.28
C ALA A 178 8.05 -13.95 11.65
N LEU A 179 7.32 -14.13 10.54
CA LEU A 179 7.26 -15.40 9.81
C LEU A 179 8.62 -15.76 9.18
N ALA A 180 9.38 -14.78 8.70
CA ALA A 180 10.75 -15.02 8.18
C ALA A 180 11.68 -15.58 9.27
N LEU A 181 11.61 -15.07 10.50
CA LEU A 181 12.40 -15.60 11.61
C LEU A 181 11.93 -16.99 12.02
N VAL A 182 10.61 -17.26 11.99
CA VAL A 182 10.07 -18.61 12.17
C VAL A 182 10.65 -19.59 11.13
N ALA A 183 10.64 -19.19 9.85
CA ALA A 183 11.18 -19.98 8.76
C ALA A 183 12.70 -20.23 8.89
N SER A 184 13.41 -19.29 9.53
CA SER A 184 14.83 -19.44 9.88
C SER A 184 15.08 -20.30 11.15
N GLY A 185 14.03 -20.85 11.77
CA GLY A 185 14.13 -21.77 12.91
C GLY A 185 14.10 -21.12 14.30
N TYR A 186 13.86 -19.81 14.39
CA TYR A 186 13.74 -19.12 15.69
C TYR A 186 12.44 -19.50 16.41
N SER A 187 12.53 -19.72 17.72
CA SER A 187 11.35 -19.88 18.59
C SER A 187 10.62 -18.54 18.80
N PHE A 188 9.35 -18.59 19.17
CA PHE A 188 8.58 -17.37 19.46
C PHE A 188 9.19 -16.54 20.59
N LYS A 189 9.88 -17.16 21.55
CA LYS A 189 10.59 -16.47 22.62
C LYS A 189 11.80 -15.68 22.09
N GLU A 190 12.59 -16.27 21.21
CA GLU A 190 13.75 -15.63 20.58
C GLU A 190 13.31 -14.49 19.65
N ILE A 191 12.22 -14.70 18.88
CA ILE A 191 11.62 -13.67 18.04
C ILE A 191 11.10 -12.49 18.88
N ALA A 192 10.47 -12.78 20.02
CA ALA A 192 10.00 -11.77 20.95
C ALA A 192 11.17 -10.93 21.51
N HIS A 193 12.27 -11.57 21.87
CA HIS A 193 13.49 -10.89 22.29
C HIS A 193 14.07 -10.02 21.14
N HIS A 194 14.13 -10.55 19.92
CA HIS A 194 14.64 -9.83 18.74
C HIS A 194 13.86 -8.54 18.46
N PHE A 195 12.53 -8.57 18.59
CA PHE A 195 11.67 -7.40 18.37
C PHE A 195 11.44 -6.55 19.63
N ASN A 196 12.00 -6.92 20.76
CA ASN A 196 11.76 -6.27 22.06
C ASN A 196 10.26 -6.19 22.42
N VAL A 197 9.55 -7.30 22.28
CA VAL A 197 8.12 -7.45 22.58
C VAL A 197 7.88 -8.70 23.43
N SER A 198 6.66 -8.91 23.94
CA SER A 198 6.30 -10.15 24.64
C SER A 198 6.15 -11.32 23.65
N GLN A 199 6.36 -12.54 24.12
CA GLN A 199 6.09 -13.77 23.36
C GLN A 199 4.62 -13.81 22.89
N SER A 200 3.68 -13.40 23.74
CA SER A 200 2.26 -13.30 23.38
C SER A 200 2.02 -12.34 22.20
N ALA A 201 2.83 -11.28 22.03
CA ALA A 201 2.74 -10.39 20.88
C ALA A 201 3.15 -11.11 19.58
N ILE A 202 4.13 -12.00 19.63
CA ILE A 202 4.53 -12.82 18.47
C ILE A 202 3.46 -13.88 18.16
N GLU A 203 2.92 -14.53 19.17
CA GLU A 203 1.81 -15.47 19.00
C GLU A 203 0.60 -14.82 18.33
N LYS A 204 0.24 -13.60 18.75
CA LYS A 204 -0.84 -12.81 18.13
C LYS A 204 -0.55 -12.41 16.67
N ARG A 205 0.71 -12.39 16.24
CA ARG A 205 1.07 -12.15 14.83
C ARG A 205 1.01 -13.43 14.00
N ILE A 206 1.47 -14.56 14.54
CA ILE A 206 1.65 -15.80 13.77
C ILE A 206 0.39 -16.68 13.81
N LEU A 207 -0.22 -16.90 14.98
CA LEU A 207 -1.34 -17.83 15.09
C LEU A 207 -2.57 -17.44 14.25
N PRO A 208 -2.96 -16.16 14.10
CA PRO A 208 -4.06 -15.78 13.21
C PRO A 208 -3.82 -16.13 11.74
N LEU A 209 -2.54 -16.21 11.30
CA LEU A 209 -2.21 -16.58 9.93
C LEU A 209 -2.66 -17.99 9.58
N TYR A 210 -2.73 -18.91 10.57
CA TYR A 210 -3.22 -20.27 10.34
C TYR A 210 -4.65 -20.27 9.81
N ARG A 211 -5.53 -19.50 10.43
CA ARG A 211 -6.91 -19.36 9.99
C ARG A 211 -7.02 -18.56 8.68
N ARG A 212 -6.23 -17.47 8.57
CA ARG A 212 -6.24 -16.59 7.39
C ARG A 212 -5.80 -17.31 6.12
N PHE A 213 -4.80 -18.19 6.22
CA PHE A 213 -4.24 -18.94 5.09
C PHE A 213 -4.72 -20.38 5.02
N GLU A 214 -5.67 -20.76 5.88
CA GLU A 214 -6.26 -22.10 5.94
C GLU A 214 -5.21 -23.23 6.13
N VAL A 215 -4.12 -22.92 6.85
CA VAL A 215 -3.02 -23.86 7.16
C VAL A 215 -3.20 -24.49 8.54
N LYS A 216 -2.66 -25.70 8.73
CA LYS A 216 -2.92 -26.53 9.92
C LYS A 216 -1.79 -26.57 10.93
N SER A 217 -0.58 -26.14 10.56
CA SER A 217 0.62 -26.21 11.41
C SER A 217 1.61 -25.11 11.05
N LEU A 218 2.60 -24.88 11.92
CA LEU A 218 3.68 -23.93 11.66
C LEU A 218 4.49 -24.33 10.41
N THR A 219 4.79 -25.60 10.24
CA THR A 219 5.49 -26.12 9.05
C THR A 219 4.66 -25.86 7.80
N HIS A 220 3.34 -26.13 7.84
CA HIS A 220 2.46 -25.85 6.70
C HIS A 220 2.39 -24.34 6.40
N LEU A 221 2.40 -23.47 7.43
CA LEU A 221 2.45 -22.02 7.24
C LEU A 221 3.74 -21.57 6.55
N VAL A 222 4.88 -22.14 6.95
CA VAL A 222 6.18 -21.84 6.34
C VAL A 222 6.22 -22.31 4.87
N THR A 223 5.78 -23.56 4.60
CA THR A 223 5.68 -24.08 3.22
C THR A 223 4.77 -23.18 2.36
N PHE A 224 3.58 -22.87 2.87
CA PHE A 224 2.63 -21.95 2.19
C PHE A 224 3.28 -20.59 1.88
N ALA A 225 4.08 -20.06 2.81
CA ALA A 225 4.74 -18.77 2.63
C ALA A 225 5.77 -18.79 1.50
N TYR A 226 6.54 -19.87 1.34
CA TYR A 226 7.44 -20.03 0.20
C TYR A 226 6.69 -20.23 -1.12
N GLU A 227 5.68 -21.10 -1.14
CA GLU A 227 4.87 -21.37 -2.34
C GLU A 227 4.12 -20.13 -2.86
N ASN A 228 3.77 -19.21 -1.96
CA ASN A 228 3.08 -17.96 -2.30
C ASN A 228 4.01 -16.74 -2.35
N HIS A 229 5.33 -16.95 -2.39
CA HIS A 229 6.34 -15.88 -2.49
C HIS A 229 6.22 -14.80 -1.40
N ILE A 230 5.69 -15.14 -0.24
CA ILE A 230 5.70 -14.27 0.95
C ILE A 230 7.13 -14.18 1.48
N LEU A 231 7.81 -15.32 1.49
CA LEU A 231 9.23 -15.47 1.82
C LEU A 231 10.03 -15.73 0.54
N PRO A 232 11.29 -15.27 0.48
CA PRO A 232 12.18 -15.45 -0.68
C PRO A 232 12.61 -16.92 -0.87
#